data_8dd5538bf125ea1f00dc735c17a7d5ad
#
_entry.id   8dd5538bf125ea1f00dc735c17a7d5ad
#
_cell.length_a   1.000
_cell.length_b   1.000
_cell.length_c   1.000
_cell.angle_alpha   90.00
_cell.angle_beta   90.00
_cell.angle_gamma   90.00
#
_symmetry.space_group_name_H-M   'P 1'
#
loop_
_entity.id
_entity.type
_entity.pdbx_description
1 polymer ?
#
loop_
_entity_poly.entity_id
_entity_poly.type
_entity_poly.pdbx_seq_one_letter_code
_entity_poly.pdbx_strand_id
1 'polypeptide(L)'
;MRKIKEVIVVEGRYDQNTLAQVVDATVVTLGGFAVFNDKEKVAFLRRLAAERGLIVLTDSDGAGFVIRNYLKGALPKEQVKQAYIPDIHGKEKRKRAPGKEGKLGVEGMKPEVILEALRRAGATFLDETAEPAAEKTPITKADLMEWGLAGGAGSSQRRQALLRRLDLPEHLTANGMLEALNLLTDREKLAELLQDQ
;
A
#
# COMPACT_ATOMS: atom_id res chain seq x y z
N MET A 1 -12.99 3.77 -17.45
CA MET A 1 -12.44 3.59 -16.09
C MET A 1 -12.19 2.11 -15.90
N ARG A 2 -11.10 1.74 -15.24
CA ARG A 2 -10.73 0.34 -14.95
C ARG A 2 -11.62 -0.24 -13.86
N LYS A 3 -12.21 -1.40 -14.08
CA LYS A 3 -13.06 -2.09 -13.09
C LYS A 3 -12.22 -2.96 -12.17
N ILE A 4 -12.38 -2.79 -10.85
CA ILE A 4 -11.67 -3.55 -9.83
C ILE A 4 -12.66 -4.38 -9.01
N LYS A 5 -12.30 -5.66 -8.78
CA LYS A 5 -13.13 -6.61 -8.04
C LYS A 5 -13.20 -6.26 -6.55
N GLU A 6 -12.05 -6.01 -5.94
CA GLU A 6 -11.92 -5.76 -4.51
C GLU A 6 -12.57 -4.43 -4.11
N VAL A 7 -12.95 -4.33 -2.85
CA VAL A 7 -13.35 -3.07 -2.24
C VAL A 7 -12.09 -2.31 -1.81
N ILE A 8 -11.98 -1.04 -2.21
CA ILE A 8 -10.85 -0.19 -1.84
C ILE A 8 -11.21 0.58 -0.57
N VAL A 9 -10.34 0.52 0.42
CA VAL A 9 -10.50 1.20 1.70
C VAL A 9 -9.53 2.36 1.79
N VAL A 10 -10.05 3.57 2.03
CA VAL A 10 -9.28 4.82 2.10
C VAL A 10 -9.56 5.57 3.41
N GLU A 11 -8.72 6.56 3.74
CA GLU A 11 -8.86 7.30 4.98
C GLU A 11 -10.09 8.20 5.00
N GLY A 12 -10.31 8.96 3.94
CA GLY A 12 -11.30 10.00 3.91
C GLY A 12 -12.06 10.19 2.60
N ARG A 13 -13.00 11.13 2.66
CA ARG A 13 -13.89 11.44 1.53
C ARG A 13 -13.15 12.01 0.31
N TYR A 14 -12.06 12.73 0.52
CA TYR A 14 -11.31 13.33 -0.60
C TYR A 14 -10.57 12.26 -1.38
N ASP A 15 -10.01 11.26 -0.70
CA ASP A 15 -9.39 10.09 -1.34
C ASP A 15 -10.43 9.30 -2.14
N GLN A 16 -11.62 9.09 -1.54
CA GLN A 16 -12.73 8.44 -2.22
C GLN A 16 -13.12 9.19 -3.51
N ASN A 17 -13.23 10.52 -3.45
CA ASN A 17 -13.58 11.34 -4.62
C ASN A 17 -12.49 11.24 -5.71
N THR A 18 -11.23 11.21 -5.32
CA THR A 18 -10.11 11.02 -6.26
C THR A 18 -10.18 9.67 -6.92
N LEU A 19 -10.36 8.59 -6.14
CA LEU A 19 -10.47 7.23 -6.67
C LEU A 19 -11.68 7.05 -7.60
N ALA A 20 -12.81 7.67 -7.29
CA ALA A 20 -14.01 7.63 -8.14
C ALA A 20 -13.80 8.23 -9.55
N GLN A 21 -12.74 9.02 -9.74
CA GLN A 21 -12.35 9.56 -11.05
C GLN A 21 -11.32 8.67 -11.78
N VAL A 22 -10.71 7.73 -11.07
CA VAL A 22 -9.61 6.90 -11.60
C VAL A 22 -10.06 5.48 -11.91
N VAL A 23 -10.88 4.87 -11.03
CA VAL A 23 -11.33 3.48 -11.14
C VAL A 23 -12.83 3.33 -10.91
N ASP A 24 -13.40 2.31 -11.52
CA ASP A 24 -14.75 1.83 -11.24
C ASP A 24 -14.65 0.72 -10.18
N ALA A 25 -14.74 1.11 -8.93
CA ALA A 25 -14.63 0.23 -7.77
C ALA A 25 -15.51 0.70 -6.62
N THR A 26 -15.89 -0.21 -5.74
CA THR A 26 -16.51 0.16 -4.46
C THR A 26 -15.44 0.73 -3.53
N VAL A 27 -15.60 1.98 -3.10
CA VAL A 27 -14.65 2.66 -2.20
C VAL A 27 -15.30 2.96 -0.87
N VAL A 28 -14.69 2.50 0.23
CA VAL A 28 -15.16 2.70 1.61
C VAL A 28 -14.19 3.61 2.35
N THR A 29 -14.72 4.64 3.02
CA THR A 29 -13.93 5.54 3.86
C THR A 29 -13.89 5.06 5.31
N LEU A 30 -12.74 5.20 5.96
CA LEU A 30 -12.55 4.83 7.36
C LEU A 30 -13.02 5.93 8.33
N GLY A 31 -12.96 7.19 7.89
CA GLY A 31 -13.14 8.34 8.79
C GLY A 31 -11.89 8.60 9.66
N GLY A 32 -10.71 8.32 9.13
CA GLY A 32 -9.45 8.48 9.84
C GLY A 32 -9.38 7.56 11.07
N PHE A 33 -8.92 8.09 12.20
CA PHE A 33 -8.77 7.33 13.47
C PHE A 33 -10.09 6.90 14.12
N ALA A 34 -11.24 7.38 13.65
CA ALA A 34 -12.55 6.94 14.17
C ALA A 34 -12.74 5.42 14.03
N VAL A 35 -12.12 4.79 13.03
CA VAL A 35 -12.18 3.34 12.81
C VAL A 35 -11.69 2.51 14.01
N PHE A 36 -10.82 3.05 14.86
CA PHE A 36 -10.27 2.31 16.02
C PHE A 36 -11.32 1.97 17.08
N ASN A 37 -12.37 2.79 17.17
CA ASN A 37 -13.46 2.61 18.13
C ASN A 37 -14.76 2.15 17.45
N ASP A 38 -14.79 1.98 16.14
CA ASP A 38 -15.96 1.60 15.35
C ASP A 38 -15.97 0.11 15.06
N LYS A 39 -16.45 -0.67 16.03
CA LYS A 39 -16.56 -2.14 15.93
C LYS A 39 -17.51 -2.57 14.79
N GLU A 40 -18.56 -1.80 14.52
CA GLU A 40 -19.52 -2.11 13.45
C GLU A 40 -18.85 -1.94 12.09
N LYS A 41 -18.08 -0.87 11.90
CA LYS A 41 -17.32 -0.66 10.68
C LYS A 41 -16.27 -1.77 10.46
N VAL A 42 -15.57 -2.18 11.51
CA VAL A 42 -14.61 -3.30 11.41
C VAL A 42 -15.30 -4.59 11.04
N ALA A 43 -16.47 -4.89 11.64
CA ALA A 43 -17.27 -6.07 11.28
C ALA A 43 -17.73 -6.01 9.82
N PHE A 44 -18.18 -4.85 9.36
CA PHE A 44 -18.56 -4.61 7.97
C PHE A 44 -17.37 -4.83 7.01
N LEU A 45 -16.19 -4.29 7.34
CA LEU A 45 -14.98 -4.51 6.54
C LEU A 45 -14.56 -5.99 6.48
N ARG A 46 -14.69 -6.75 7.58
CA ARG A 46 -14.47 -8.21 7.58
C ARG A 46 -15.39 -8.94 6.61
N ARG A 47 -16.66 -8.56 6.58
CA ARG A 47 -17.64 -9.14 5.66
C ARG A 47 -17.27 -8.83 4.21
N LEU A 48 -16.94 -7.58 3.90
CA LEU A 48 -16.50 -7.18 2.54
C LEU A 48 -15.21 -7.90 2.13
N ALA A 49 -14.27 -8.08 3.07
CA ALA A 49 -13.04 -8.83 2.84
C ALA A 49 -13.34 -10.27 2.42
N ALA A 50 -14.25 -10.95 3.13
CA ALA A 50 -14.64 -12.31 2.83
C ALA A 50 -15.37 -12.46 1.48
N GLU A 51 -16.22 -11.50 1.12
CA GLU A 51 -17.04 -11.56 -0.10
C GLU A 51 -16.27 -11.16 -1.37
N ARG A 52 -15.42 -10.14 -1.29
CA ARG A 52 -14.79 -9.51 -2.46
C ARG A 52 -13.27 -9.35 -2.37
N GLY A 53 -12.70 -9.45 -1.18
CA GLY A 53 -11.36 -8.99 -0.87
C GLY A 53 -11.31 -7.47 -0.64
N LEU A 54 -10.28 -7.02 0.07
CA LEU A 54 -10.04 -5.58 0.32
C LEU A 54 -8.69 -5.15 -0.20
N ILE A 55 -8.60 -3.89 -0.61
CA ILE A 55 -7.33 -3.17 -0.85
C ILE A 55 -7.29 -1.99 0.09
N VAL A 56 -6.32 -1.93 0.98
CA VAL A 56 -6.08 -0.77 1.86
C VAL A 56 -5.15 0.19 1.16
N LEU A 57 -5.64 1.39 0.87
CA LEU A 57 -4.90 2.48 0.25
C LEU A 57 -5.00 3.71 1.15
N THR A 58 -3.96 3.96 1.94
CA THR A 58 -3.83 5.10 2.85
C THR A 58 -2.67 5.98 2.43
N ASP A 59 -2.61 7.18 2.99
CA ASP A 59 -1.49 8.10 2.79
C ASP A 59 -0.17 7.45 3.24
N SER A 60 0.95 7.93 2.70
CA SER A 60 2.30 7.47 3.03
C SER A 60 2.91 8.25 4.20
N ASP A 61 2.08 8.74 5.11
CA ASP A 61 2.48 9.43 6.34
C ASP A 61 2.28 8.57 7.60
N GLY A 62 2.71 9.09 8.75
CA GLY A 62 2.62 8.38 10.02
C GLY A 62 1.18 7.99 10.40
N ALA A 63 0.19 8.83 10.08
CA ALA A 63 -1.22 8.55 10.36
C ALA A 63 -1.73 7.38 9.52
N GLY A 64 -1.46 7.37 8.22
CA GLY A 64 -1.82 6.29 7.32
C GLY A 64 -1.19 4.95 7.74
N PHE A 65 0.06 4.95 8.21
CA PHE A 65 0.70 3.72 8.71
C PHE A 65 0.05 3.19 9.99
N VAL A 66 -0.36 4.05 10.91
CA VAL A 66 -1.07 3.62 12.13
C VAL A 66 -2.41 2.96 11.78
N ILE A 67 -3.19 3.58 10.89
CA ILE A 67 -4.47 3.02 10.41
C ILE A 67 -4.24 1.67 9.72
N ARG A 68 -3.27 1.59 8.84
CA ARG A 68 -2.89 0.38 8.10
C ARG A 68 -2.52 -0.77 9.05
N ASN A 69 -1.68 -0.49 10.05
CA ASN A 69 -1.27 -1.49 11.04
C ASN A 69 -2.45 -1.99 11.89
N TYR A 70 -3.36 -1.10 12.26
CA TYR A 70 -4.59 -1.48 12.95
C TYR A 70 -5.43 -2.45 12.11
N LEU A 71 -5.66 -2.13 10.84
CA LEU A 71 -6.45 -2.98 9.94
C LEU A 71 -5.80 -4.34 9.70
N LYS A 72 -4.46 -4.42 9.63
CA LYS A 72 -3.72 -5.69 9.55
C LYS A 72 -3.97 -6.60 10.75
N GLY A 73 -4.15 -6.03 11.95
CA GLY A 73 -4.50 -6.79 13.15
C GLY A 73 -5.98 -7.15 13.26
N ALA A 74 -6.86 -6.34 12.64
CA ALA A 74 -8.30 -6.47 12.77
C ALA A 74 -8.96 -7.30 11.66
N LEU A 75 -8.30 -7.49 10.52
CA LEU A 75 -8.86 -8.14 9.32
C LEU A 75 -8.07 -9.40 8.93
N PRO A 76 -8.68 -10.38 8.24
CA PRO A 76 -8.01 -11.58 7.73
C PRO A 76 -6.93 -11.20 6.70
N LYS A 77 -5.70 -11.63 6.92
CA LYS A 77 -4.53 -11.25 6.08
C LYS A 77 -4.68 -11.69 4.62
N GLU A 78 -5.22 -12.86 4.40
CA GLU A 78 -5.36 -13.50 3.07
C GLU A 78 -6.37 -12.75 2.18
N GLN A 79 -7.23 -11.95 2.78
CA GLN A 79 -8.30 -11.23 2.11
C GLN A 79 -8.00 -9.72 1.95
N VAL A 80 -6.85 -9.26 2.44
CA VAL A 80 -6.50 -7.84 2.47
C VAL A 80 -5.17 -7.57 1.79
N LYS A 81 -5.23 -6.85 0.68
CA LYS A 81 -4.07 -6.36 -0.07
C LYS A 81 -3.68 -4.97 0.43
N GLN A 82 -2.38 -4.65 0.37
CA GLN A 82 -1.85 -3.36 0.80
C GLN A 82 -1.33 -2.60 -0.42
N ALA A 83 -1.96 -1.49 -0.77
CA ALA A 83 -1.48 -0.61 -1.83
C ALA A 83 -0.69 0.56 -1.23
N TYR A 84 0.45 0.88 -1.82
CA TYR A 84 1.33 1.95 -1.36
C TYR A 84 1.52 2.98 -2.46
N ILE A 85 1.25 4.25 -2.14
CA ILE A 85 1.65 5.38 -2.97
C ILE A 85 3.09 5.81 -2.61
N PRO A 86 3.87 6.34 -3.58
CA PRO A 86 5.22 6.83 -3.31
C PRO A 86 5.21 8.11 -2.46
N ASP A 87 6.35 8.40 -1.83
CA ASP A 87 6.56 9.63 -1.08
C ASP A 87 6.82 10.79 -2.06
N ILE A 88 5.77 11.49 -2.45
CA ILE A 88 5.86 12.69 -3.29
C ILE A 88 5.67 13.92 -2.41
N HIS A 89 6.67 14.80 -2.40
CA HIS A 89 6.56 16.07 -1.66
C HIS A 89 5.69 17.07 -2.41
N GLY A 90 4.83 17.74 -1.66
CA GLY A 90 3.90 18.71 -2.22
C GLY A 90 2.79 19.11 -1.29
N LYS A 91 1.81 19.81 -1.87
CA LYS A 91 0.61 20.26 -1.19
C LYS A 91 -0.59 19.98 -2.06
N GLU A 92 -1.62 19.35 -1.51
CA GLU A 92 -2.89 19.15 -2.20
C GLU A 92 -3.52 20.51 -2.54
N LYS A 93 -4.13 20.60 -3.73
CA LYS A 93 -4.69 21.86 -4.26
C LYS A 93 -5.67 22.53 -3.28
N ARG A 94 -6.42 21.75 -2.52
CA ARG A 94 -7.42 22.21 -1.55
C ARG A 94 -6.80 22.80 -0.28
N LYS A 95 -5.67 22.28 0.18
CA LYS A 95 -5.03 22.69 1.44
C LYS A 95 -4.33 24.04 1.30
N ARG A 96 -4.37 24.88 2.36
CA ARG A 96 -3.63 26.16 2.41
C ARG A 96 -2.12 25.95 2.59
N ALA A 97 -1.73 24.91 3.35
CA ALA A 97 -0.35 24.53 3.62
C ALA A 97 -0.14 23.02 3.40
N PRO A 98 1.10 22.56 3.17
CA PRO A 98 1.41 21.15 3.14
C PRO A 98 0.99 20.45 4.45
N GLY A 99 0.78 19.13 4.39
CA GLY A 99 0.60 18.30 5.58
C GLY A 99 1.85 18.31 6.46
N LYS A 100 1.77 17.73 7.66
CA LYS A 100 2.86 17.73 8.66
C LYS A 100 4.20 17.20 8.12
N GLU A 101 4.17 16.21 7.24
CA GLU A 101 5.36 15.60 6.63
C GLU A 101 5.68 16.20 5.24
N GLY A 102 4.92 17.17 4.76
CA GLY A 102 5.12 17.81 3.45
C GLY A 102 4.89 16.88 2.26
N LYS A 103 4.22 15.75 2.46
CA LYS A 103 3.91 14.75 1.44
C LYS A 103 2.50 14.92 0.91
N LEU A 104 2.30 14.56 -0.35
CA LEU A 104 0.98 14.40 -0.96
C LEU A 104 0.34 13.10 -0.47
N GLY A 105 -0.92 13.19 -0.04
CA GLY A 105 -1.76 12.03 0.20
C GLY A 105 -2.38 11.49 -1.09
N VAL A 106 -3.22 10.45 -0.95
CA VAL A 106 -3.96 9.83 -2.07
C VAL A 106 -4.76 10.88 -2.87
N GLU A 107 -5.37 11.85 -2.18
CA GLU A 107 -6.09 12.99 -2.80
C GLU A 107 -5.24 13.74 -3.83
N GLY A 108 -3.94 13.91 -3.58
CA GLY A 108 -3.03 14.70 -4.41
C GLY A 108 -2.31 13.92 -5.50
N MET A 109 -2.48 12.60 -5.56
CA MET A 109 -1.79 11.75 -6.52
C MET A 109 -2.39 11.85 -7.92
N LYS A 110 -1.53 11.71 -8.94
CA LYS A 110 -1.98 11.57 -10.32
C LYS A 110 -2.66 10.21 -10.54
N PRO A 111 -3.63 10.13 -11.48
CA PRO A 111 -4.33 8.88 -11.79
C PRO A 111 -3.40 7.69 -12.08
N GLU A 112 -2.31 7.92 -12.81
CA GLU A 112 -1.35 6.88 -13.20
C GLU A 112 -0.64 6.30 -11.97
N VAL A 113 -0.31 7.15 -10.97
CA VAL A 113 0.35 6.73 -9.71
C VAL A 113 -0.59 5.85 -8.90
N ILE A 114 -1.87 6.22 -8.81
CA ILE A 114 -2.89 5.43 -8.11
C ILE A 114 -3.08 4.08 -8.80
N LEU A 115 -3.24 4.06 -10.13
CA LEU A 115 -3.40 2.83 -10.90
C LEU A 115 -2.21 1.89 -10.73
N GLU A 116 -0.99 2.43 -10.75
CA GLU A 116 0.22 1.65 -10.54
C GLU A 116 0.29 1.09 -9.12
N ALA A 117 -0.06 1.88 -8.10
CA ALA A 117 -0.13 1.41 -6.71
C ALA A 117 -1.13 0.26 -6.55
N LEU A 118 -2.28 0.32 -7.22
CA LEU A 118 -3.29 -0.73 -7.21
C LEU A 118 -2.81 -1.99 -7.95
N ARG A 119 -2.13 -1.85 -9.11
CA ARG A 119 -1.52 -2.98 -9.82
C ARG A 119 -0.47 -3.68 -8.97
N ARG A 120 0.45 -2.92 -8.38
CA ARG A 120 1.49 -3.43 -7.49
C ARG A 120 0.92 -4.17 -6.28
N ALA A 121 -0.23 -3.74 -5.78
CA ALA A 121 -0.96 -4.44 -4.71
C ALA A 121 -1.64 -5.74 -5.19
N GLY A 122 -1.61 -6.04 -6.47
CA GLY A 122 -2.28 -7.20 -7.05
C GLY A 122 -3.80 -7.03 -7.15
N ALA A 123 -4.29 -5.80 -7.39
CA ALA A 123 -5.71 -5.56 -7.66
C ALA A 123 -6.20 -6.40 -8.85
N THR A 124 -7.40 -6.96 -8.73
CA THR A 124 -8.02 -7.74 -9.81
C THR A 124 -8.78 -6.82 -10.73
N PHE A 125 -8.20 -6.52 -11.89
CA PHE A 125 -8.84 -5.74 -12.95
C PHE A 125 -9.76 -6.64 -13.77
N LEU A 126 -11.07 -6.37 -13.73
CA LEU A 126 -12.08 -7.22 -14.39
C LEU A 126 -12.11 -7.06 -15.92
N ASP A 127 -11.51 -6.01 -16.44
CA ASP A 127 -11.40 -5.67 -17.86
C ASP A 127 -10.03 -6.06 -18.47
N GLU A 128 -9.15 -6.67 -17.70
CA GLU A 128 -7.88 -7.22 -18.16
C GLU A 128 -7.95 -8.76 -18.11
N THR A 129 -7.51 -9.43 -19.18
CA THR A 129 -7.27 -10.88 -19.14
C THR A 129 -6.07 -11.11 -18.24
N ALA A 130 -6.27 -11.84 -17.15
CA ALA A 130 -5.18 -12.16 -16.23
C ALA A 130 -4.14 -13.00 -16.97
N GLU A 131 -2.94 -12.46 -17.17
CA GLU A 131 -1.79 -13.31 -17.46
C GLU A 131 -1.54 -14.21 -16.26
N PRO A 132 -1.25 -15.51 -16.47
CA PRO A 132 -0.94 -16.42 -15.38
C PRO A 132 0.25 -15.83 -14.58
N ALA A 133 0.05 -15.58 -13.29
CA ALA A 133 1.11 -15.13 -12.42
C ALA A 133 2.24 -16.18 -12.44
N ALA A 134 3.44 -15.77 -12.89
CA ALA A 134 4.62 -16.60 -12.78
C ALA A 134 4.83 -17.01 -11.30
N GLU A 135 5.20 -18.26 -11.07
CA GLU A 135 5.57 -18.71 -9.72
C GLU A 135 6.74 -17.86 -9.21
N LYS A 136 6.47 -17.09 -8.16
CA LYS A 136 7.46 -16.21 -7.54
C LYS A 136 8.08 -16.91 -6.34
N THR A 137 9.40 -16.96 -6.28
CA THR A 137 10.12 -17.40 -5.07
C THR A 137 9.96 -16.31 -3.99
N PRO A 138 9.28 -16.61 -2.87
CA PRO A 138 9.00 -15.60 -1.86
C PRO A 138 10.28 -15.14 -1.15
N ILE A 139 10.36 -13.85 -0.89
CA ILE A 139 11.40 -13.24 -0.06
C ILE A 139 11.06 -13.51 1.41
N THR A 140 12.06 -13.91 2.20
CA THR A 140 11.90 -14.24 3.62
C THR A 140 12.56 -13.20 4.53
N LYS A 141 12.29 -13.29 5.84
CA LYS A 141 13.00 -12.48 6.84
C LYS A 141 14.49 -12.79 6.88
N ALA A 142 14.88 -14.04 6.62
CA ALA A 142 16.28 -14.46 6.56
C ALA A 142 17.00 -13.75 5.41
N ASP A 143 16.38 -13.66 4.24
CA ASP A 143 16.94 -12.93 3.10
C ASP A 143 17.15 -11.44 3.42
N LEU A 144 16.19 -10.80 4.12
CA LEU A 144 16.38 -9.41 4.55
C LEU A 144 17.56 -9.23 5.52
N MET A 145 17.83 -10.21 6.37
CA MET A 145 19.00 -10.20 7.26
C MET A 145 20.29 -10.41 6.48
N GLU A 146 20.32 -11.37 5.57
CA GLU A 146 21.45 -11.67 4.69
C GLU A 146 21.85 -10.43 3.87
N TRP A 147 20.88 -9.72 3.31
CA TRP A 147 21.11 -8.50 2.53
C TRP A 147 21.33 -7.23 3.39
N GLY A 148 21.38 -7.37 4.73
CA GLY A 148 21.59 -6.27 5.66
C GLY A 148 20.43 -5.26 5.71
N LEU A 149 19.25 -5.66 5.26
CA LEU A 149 18.03 -4.86 5.29
C LEU A 149 17.26 -5.00 6.61
N ALA A 150 17.66 -5.93 7.49
CA ALA A 150 17.12 -6.13 8.83
C ALA A 150 18.20 -6.55 9.82
N GLY A 151 17.98 -6.33 11.12
CA GLY A 151 18.74 -6.91 12.23
C GLY A 151 20.11 -6.30 12.53
N GLY A 152 20.71 -5.48 11.67
CA GLY A 152 22.06 -4.95 11.83
C GLY A 152 22.16 -3.42 11.89
N ALA A 153 23.33 -2.94 12.28
CA ALA A 153 23.65 -1.50 12.21
C ALA A 153 23.53 -1.00 10.75
N GLY A 154 22.93 0.17 10.55
CA GLY A 154 22.70 0.75 9.22
C GLY A 154 21.58 0.11 8.40
N SER A 155 20.90 -0.94 8.90
CA SER A 155 19.80 -1.60 8.17
C SER A 155 18.65 -0.65 7.84
N SER A 156 18.36 0.32 8.70
CA SER A 156 17.34 1.34 8.46
C SER A 156 17.67 2.22 7.25
N GLN A 157 18.92 2.69 7.15
CA GLN A 157 19.37 3.52 6.02
C GLN A 157 19.35 2.75 4.70
N ARG A 158 19.80 1.47 4.72
CA ARG A 158 19.75 0.60 3.54
C ARG A 158 18.31 0.34 3.10
N ARG A 159 17.38 0.11 4.05
CA ARG A 159 15.95 0.00 3.73
C ARG A 159 15.41 1.26 3.06
N GLN A 160 15.69 2.44 3.62
CA GLN A 160 15.23 3.71 3.06
C GLN A 160 15.76 3.92 1.63
N ALA A 161 17.04 3.61 1.39
CA ALA A 161 17.62 3.71 0.05
C ALA A 161 16.93 2.77 -0.95
N LEU A 162 16.68 1.52 -0.56
CA LEU A 162 15.96 0.56 -1.38
C LEU A 162 14.50 0.97 -1.62
N LEU A 163 13.81 1.43 -0.59
CA LEU A 163 12.41 1.87 -0.69
C LEU A 163 12.27 3.06 -1.65
N ARG A 164 13.18 4.04 -1.58
CA ARG A 164 13.24 5.16 -2.55
C ARG A 164 13.44 4.67 -3.98
N ARG A 165 14.38 3.75 -4.20
CA ARG A 165 14.66 3.19 -5.54
C ARG A 165 13.45 2.45 -6.12
N LEU A 166 12.60 1.88 -5.26
CA LEU A 166 11.40 1.13 -5.62
C LEU A 166 10.12 1.98 -5.64
N ASP A 167 10.22 3.30 -5.44
CA ASP A 167 9.08 4.20 -5.29
C ASP A 167 8.08 3.70 -4.21
N LEU A 168 8.62 3.29 -3.06
CA LEU A 168 7.87 2.87 -1.89
C LEU A 168 8.05 3.87 -0.73
N PRO A 169 7.09 3.95 0.21
CA PRO A 169 7.21 4.81 1.37
C PRO A 169 8.46 4.52 2.20
N GLU A 170 9.29 5.51 2.48
CA GLU A 170 10.58 5.36 3.17
C GLU A 170 10.46 4.91 4.64
N HIS A 171 9.29 5.13 5.26
CA HIS A 171 9.03 4.77 6.66
C HIS A 171 8.49 3.35 6.87
N LEU A 172 8.46 2.52 5.82
CA LEU A 172 8.08 1.13 5.98
C LEU A 172 9.01 0.41 6.97
N THR A 173 8.40 -0.30 7.93
CA THR A 173 9.14 -1.21 8.81
C THR A 173 9.71 -2.38 8.00
N ALA A 174 10.65 -3.15 8.58
CA ALA A 174 11.18 -4.33 7.92
C ALA A 174 10.08 -5.32 7.49
N ASN A 175 9.06 -5.54 8.34
CA ASN A 175 7.93 -6.38 7.99
C ASN A 175 7.04 -5.78 6.89
N GLY A 176 6.76 -4.46 6.96
CA GLY A 176 5.98 -3.77 5.93
C GLY A 176 6.71 -3.76 4.57
N MET A 177 8.03 -3.58 4.59
CA MET A 177 8.86 -3.70 3.39
C MET A 177 8.82 -5.12 2.83
N LEU A 178 8.94 -6.16 3.68
CA LEU A 178 8.88 -7.56 3.24
C LEU A 178 7.56 -7.87 2.52
N GLU A 179 6.45 -7.42 3.07
CA GLU A 179 5.13 -7.57 2.43
C GLU A 179 5.08 -6.85 1.07
N ALA A 180 5.53 -5.61 1.02
CA ALA A 180 5.55 -4.83 -0.23
C ALA A 180 6.47 -5.47 -1.30
N LEU A 181 7.65 -5.94 -0.91
CA LEU A 181 8.59 -6.61 -1.82
C LEU A 181 7.99 -7.89 -2.40
N ASN A 182 7.33 -8.73 -1.60
CA ASN A 182 6.69 -9.96 -2.09
C ASN A 182 5.50 -9.70 -3.04
N LEU A 183 4.93 -8.51 -3.03
CA LEU A 183 3.94 -8.10 -4.04
C LEU A 183 4.61 -7.68 -5.35
N LEU A 184 5.73 -6.96 -5.27
CA LEU A 184 6.38 -6.29 -6.40
C LEU A 184 7.33 -7.19 -7.18
N THR A 185 8.06 -8.06 -6.47
CA THR A 185 9.20 -8.78 -7.04
C THR A 185 9.29 -10.20 -6.45
N ASP A 186 10.31 -10.92 -6.80
CA ASP A 186 10.69 -12.20 -6.23
C ASP A 186 12.13 -12.13 -5.67
N ARG A 187 12.57 -13.23 -5.04
CA ARG A 187 13.88 -13.32 -4.39
C ARG A 187 15.04 -13.10 -5.38
N GLU A 188 14.95 -13.70 -6.56
CA GLU A 188 16.01 -13.64 -7.58
C GLU A 188 16.17 -12.24 -8.15
N LYS A 189 15.08 -11.61 -8.58
CA LYS A 189 15.10 -10.24 -9.13
C LYS A 189 15.55 -9.21 -8.10
N LEU A 190 15.17 -9.39 -6.82
CA LEU A 190 15.63 -8.48 -5.78
C LEU A 190 17.12 -8.67 -5.50
N ALA A 191 17.63 -9.89 -5.51
CA ALA A 191 19.07 -10.18 -5.35
C ALA A 191 19.90 -9.53 -6.47
N GLU A 192 19.46 -9.62 -7.73
CA GLU A 192 20.08 -8.94 -8.88
C GLU A 192 20.09 -7.43 -8.68
N LEU A 193 18.94 -6.84 -8.31
CA LEU A 193 18.82 -5.40 -8.06
C LEU A 193 19.78 -4.90 -6.97
N LEU A 194 20.08 -5.72 -5.96
CA LEU A 194 20.98 -5.37 -4.86
C LEU A 194 22.47 -5.54 -5.22
N GLN A 195 22.82 -6.36 -6.22
CA GLN A 195 24.20 -6.53 -6.71
C GLN A 195 24.66 -5.36 -7.60
N ASP A 196 23.73 -4.64 -8.20
CA ASP A 196 24.01 -3.46 -9.05
C ASP A 196 24.27 -2.16 -8.22
N GLN A 197 24.81 -2.31 -6.99
CA GLN A 197 25.15 -1.19 -6.09
C GLN A 197 26.65 -0.88 -6.10
#